data_b35f7b022209274d568f033821efbeea
#
_entry.id   b35f7b022209274d568f033821efbeea
#
_cell.length_a   1.000
_cell.length_b   1.000
_cell.length_c   1.000
_cell.angle_alpha   90.00
_cell.angle_beta   90.00
_cell.angle_gamma   90.00
#
_symmetry.space_group_name_H-M   'P 1'
#
loop_
_entity.id
_entity.type
_entity.pdbx_description
1 polymer ?
#
loop_
_entity_poly.entity_id
_entity_poly.type
_entity_poly.pdbx_seq_one_letter_code
_entity_poly.pdbx_strand_id
1 'polypeptide(L)'
;MRRTIEDRKQELIIGLMAARIDIFNSIAQLPVERLGEVFLGEWSIKDLLAHLVGWDFTNLQAIQDILSGRPPAFFRYYDQDWRSYNKSLVEKYKIEPFSELLAKAQASHQEFVSFLEALSAEQLVNGKTRSESGRTVTVRNLLQAETRDEQTHAMQIRTRFHPPASSAV
;
A
#
# COMPACT_ATOMS: atom_id res chain seq x y z
N MET A 1 27.23 5.56 -13.89
CA MET A 1 27.00 4.12 -14.16
C MET A 1 25.54 3.93 -14.56
N ARG A 2 25.24 3.19 -15.64
CA ARG A 2 23.84 3.02 -16.08
C ARG A 2 23.19 1.98 -15.18
N ARG A 3 22.04 2.31 -14.55
CA ARG A 3 21.30 1.38 -13.67
C ARG A 3 20.85 0.15 -14.46
N THR A 4 21.06 -1.04 -13.90
CA THR A 4 20.60 -2.29 -14.47
C THR A 4 19.09 -2.46 -14.24
N ILE A 5 18.49 -3.44 -14.91
CA ILE A 5 17.08 -3.78 -14.67
C ILE A 5 16.91 -4.37 -13.26
N GLU A 6 17.92 -5.11 -12.79
CA GLU A 6 17.91 -5.67 -11.43
C GLU A 6 17.99 -4.58 -10.36
N ASP A 7 18.82 -3.56 -10.56
CA ASP A 7 18.88 -2.39 -9.65
C ASP A 7 17.51 -1.73 -9.53
N ARG A 8 16.77 -1.62 -10.65
CA ARG A 8 15.42 -1.03 -10.66
C ARG A 8 14.40 -1.89 -9.94
N LYS A 9 14.48 -3.23 -10.08
CA LYS A 9 13.65 -4.15 -9.32
C LYS A 9 13.86 -3.95 -7.83
N GLN A 10 15.13 -3.95 -7.40
CA GLN A 10 15.48 -3.77 -6.00
C GLN A 10 15.02 -2.40 -5.45
N GLU A 11 15.21 -1.32 -6.21
CA GLU A 11 14.73 0.01 -5.82
C GLU A 11 13.22 0.05 -5.56
N LEU A 12 12.41 -0.61 -6.40
CA LEU A 12 10.96 -0.66 -6.24
C LEU A 12 10.54 -1.42 -4.98
N ILE A 13 11.16 -2.58 -4.73
CA ILE A 13 10.88 -3.40 -3.54
C ILE A 13 11.32 -2.68 -2.27
N ILE A 14 12.54 -2.16 -2.24
CA ILE A 14 13.07 -1.43 -1.07
C ILE A 14 12.22 -0.19 -0.77
N GLY A 15 11.79 0.54 -1.80
CA GLY A 15 10.93 1.71 -1.63
C GLY A 15 9.59 1.37 -0.97
N LEU A 16 8.95 0.28 -1.40
CA LEU A 16 7.70 -0.20 -0.82
C LEU A 16 7.90 -0.65 0.63
N MET A 17 8.92 -1.46 0.89
CA MET A 17 9.24 -1.90 2.26
C MET A 17 9.51 -0.73 3.21
N ALA A 18 10.28 0.26 2.76
CA ALA A 18 10.60 1.44 3.57
C ALA A 18 9.34 2.25 3.91
N ALA A 19 8.42 2.42 2.97
CA ALA A 19 7.17 3.14 3.19
C ALA A 19 6.30 2.44 4.25
N ARG A 20 6.17 1.12 4.20
CA ARG A 20 5.43 0.33 5.19
C ARG A 20 6.09 0.35 6.57
N ILE A 21 7.41 0.25 6.64
CA ILE A 21 8.18 0.36 7.89
C ILE A 21 7.94 1.74 8.54
N ASP A 22 7.90 2.79 7.77
CA ASP A 22 7.60 4.15 8.25
C ASP A 22 6.21 4.25 8.90
N ILE A 23 5.20 3.61 8.32
CA ILE A 23 3.85 3.53 8.90
C ILE A 23 3.90 2.79 10.23
N PHE A 24 4.47 1.58 10.28
CA PHE A 24 4.52 0.78 11.49
C PHE A 24 5.31 1.45 12.62
N ASN A 25 6.44 2.09 12.31
CA ASN A 25 7.22 2.85 13.28
C ASN A 25 6.42 4.05 13.83
N SER A 26 5.65 4.72 12.97
CA SER A 26 4.81 5.84 13.39
C SER A 26 3.67 5.38 14.30
N ILE A 27 3.08 4.21 14.03
CA ILE A 27 2.02 3.61 14.85
C ILE A 27 2.57 3.10 16.19
N ALA A 28 3.73 2.46 16.20
CA ALA A 28 4.35 1.90 17.39
C ALA A 28 4.68 2.94 18.47
N GLN A 29 4.78 4.21 18.10
CA GLN A 29 5.02 5.32 19.03
C GLN A 29 3.73 5.91 19.60
N LEU A 30 2.55 5.43 19.18
CA LEU A 30 1.27 5.98 19.64
C LEU A 30 0.83 5.32 20.96
N PRO A 31 0.34 6.11 21.93
CA PRO A 31 -0.38 5.57 23.07
C PRO A 31 -1.60 4.78 22.61
N VAL A 32 -1.90 3.68 23.30
CA VAL A 32 -3.01 2.77 22.93
C VAL A 32 -4.35 3.50 22.85
N GLU A 33 -4.55 4.50 23.72
CA GLU A 33 -5.76 5.32 23.80
C GLU A 33 -6.00 6.14 22.51
N ARG A 34 -4.94 6.41 21.77
CA ARG A 34 -4.99 7.21 20.54
C ARG A 34 -5.22 6.40 19.27
N LEU A 35 -5.10 5.08 19.33
CA LEU A 35 -5.25 4.21 18.16
C LEU A 35 -6.67 4.23 17.54
N GLY A 36 -7.67 4.57 18.36
CA GLY A 36 -9.05 4.75 17.91
C GLY A 36 -9.41 6.17 17.43
N GLU A 37 -8.50 7.14 17.59
CA GLU A 37 -8.77 8.51 17.13
C GLU A 37 -8.87 8.58 15.61
N VAL A 38 -9.89 9.29 15.14
CA VAL A 38 -10.02 9.61 13.71
C VAL A 38 -8.95 10.65 13.33
N PHE A 39 -8.17 10.36 12.29
CA PHE A 39 -7.08 11.24 11.85
C PHE A 39 -7.10 11.55 10.35
N LEU A 40 -7.76 10.71 9.54
CA LEU A 40 -7.82 10.86 8.10
C LEU A 40 -9.27 10.73 7.61
N GLY A 41 -9.96 11.85 7.38
CA GLY A 41 -11.38 11.84 7.05
C GLY A 41 -12.20 11.15 8.15
N GLU A 42 -12.71 9.95 7.87
CA GLU A 42 -13.45 9.11 8.82
C GLU A 42 -12.59 7.97 9.42
N TRP A 43 -11.31 7.88 9.03
CA TRP A 43 -10.45 6.74 9.36
C TRP A 43 -9.64 6.95 10.63
N SER A 44 -9.63 5.92 11.46
CA SER A 44 -8.69 5.70 12.55
C SER A 44 -7.45 4.93 12.07
N ILE A 45 -6.47 4.71 12.95
CA ILE A 45 -5.32 3.83 12.64
C ILE A 45 -5.78 2.40 12.30
N LYS A 46 -6.84 1.93 12.94
CA LYS A 46 -7.41 0.61 12.64
C LYS A 46 -7.97 0.54 11.21
N ASP A 47 -8.67 1.59 10.77
CA ASP A 47 -9.19 1.65 9.40
C ASP A 47 -8.06 1.71 8.37
N LEU A 48 -6.98 2.44 8.66
CA LEU A 48 -5.79 2.46 7.82
C LEU A 48 -5.15 1.07 7.71
N LEU A 49 -4.96 0.34 8.81
CA LEU A 49 -4.41 -1.02 8.76
C LEU A 49 -5.28 -1.95 7.90
N ALA A 50 -6.60 -1.86 8.03
CA ALA A 50 -7.55 -2.62 7.20
C ALA A 50 -7.43 -2.28 5.71
N HIS A 51 -7.26 -0.99 5.38
CA HIS A 51 -7.00 -0.50 4.04
C HIS A 51 -5.70 -1.09 3.46
N LEU A 52 -4.59 -1.05 4.22
CA LEU A 52 -3.31 -1.59 3.78
C LEU A 52 -3.38 -3.10 3.51
N VAL A 53 -4.01 -3.88 4.40
CA VAL A 53 -4.25 -5.32 4.15
C VAL A 53 -5.03 -5.54 2.86
N GLY A 54 -6.08 -4.74 2.65
CA GLY A 54 -6.89 -4.83 1.44
C GLY A 54 -6.08 -4.56 0.18
N TRP A 55 -5.21 -3.56 0.20
CA TRP A 55 -4.37 -3.22 -0.95
C TRP A 55 -3.22 -4.20 -1.18
N ASP A 56 -2.64 -4.80 -0.15
CA ASP A 56 -1.64 -5.86 -0.34
C ASP A 56 -2.21 -6.99 -1.22
N PHE A 57 -3.41 -7.51 -0.87
CA PHE A 57 -4.07 -8.56 -1.66
C PHE A 57 -4.55 -8.08 -3.03
N THR A 58 -5.07 -6.84 -3.11
CA THR A 58 -5.50 -6.24 -4.38
C THR A 58 -4.33 -6.10 -5.35
N ASN A 59 -3.19 -5.58 -4.89
CA ASN A 59 -2.00 -5.38 -5.71
C ASN A 59 -1.36 -6.71 -6.13
N LEU A 60 -1.31 -7.70 -5.23
CA LEU A 60 -0.83 -9.03 -5.56
C LEU A 60 -1.65 -9.62 -6.72
N GLN A 61 -2.98 -9.61 -6.60
CA GLN A 61 -3.87 -10.11 -7.66
C GLN A 61 -3.73 -9.29 -8.95
N ALA A 62 -3.63 -7.97 -8.84
CA ALA A 62 -3.48 -7.09 -9.99
C ALA A 62 -2.20 -7.37 -10.77
N ILE A 63 -1.09 -7.65 -10.10
CA ILE A 63 0.18 -8.01 -10.76
C ILE A 63 0.04 -9.36 -11.47
N GLN A 64 -0.60 -10.34 -10.86
CA GLN A 64 -0.88 -11.63 -11.51
C GLN A 64 -1.73 -11.45 -12.78
N ASP A 65 -2.74 -10.58 -12.73
CA ASP A 65 -3.57 -10.25 -13.89
C ASP A 65 -2.73 -9.59 -14.99
N ILE A 66 -1.93 -8.58 -14.66
CA ILE A 66 -1.04 -7.89 -15.61
C ILE A 66 -0.10 -8.87 -16.30
N LEU A 67 0.56 -9.74 -15.53
CA LEU A 67 1.51 -10.71 -16.04
C LEU A 67 0.84 -11.81 -16.90
N SER A 68 -0.46 -12.02 -16.68
CA SER A 68 -1.29 -12.92 -17.52
C SER A 68 -1.92 -12.20 -18.73
N GLY A 69 -1.59 -10.93 -18.96
CA GLY A 69 -2.14 -10.14 -20.05
C GLY A 69 -3.58 -9.66 -19.84
N ARG A 70 -4.13 -9.81 -18.63
CA ARG A 70 -5.47 -9.35 -18.29
C ARG A 70 -5.44 -7.98 -17.60
N PRO A 71 -6.46 -7.12 -17.81
CA PRO A 71 -6.60 -5.92 -17.00
C PRO A 71 -6.87 -6.29 -15.53
N PRO A 72 -6.27 -5.58 -14.55
CA PRO A 72 -6.56 -5.80 -13.15
C PRO A 72 -8.05 -5.63 -12.84
N ALA A 73 -8.64 -6.62 -12.15
CA ALA A 73 -10.08 -6.66 -11.89
C ALA A 73 -10.57 -5.44 -11.09
N PHE A 74 -9.75 -4.88 -10.20
CA PHE A 74 -10.13 -3.74 -9.36
C PHE A 74 -10.37 -2.46 -10.16
N PHE A 75 -9.84 -2.29 -11.36
CA PHE A 75 -10.08 -1.10 -12.19
C PHE A 75 -11.53 -0.90 -12.57
N ARG A 76 -12.34 -1.97 -12.64
CA ARG A 76 -13.78 -1.87 -12.90
C ARG A 76 -14.50 -1.03 -11.85
N TYR A 77 -13.99 -1.04 -10.61
CA TYR A 77 -14.57 -0.33 -9.47
C TYR A 77 -13.80 0.96 -9.17
N TYR A 78 -12.49 0.89 -9.12
CA TYR A 78 -11.61 1.96 -8.71
C TYR A 78 -11.64 3.17 -9.67
N ASP A 79 -11.64 2.93 -10.98
CA ASP A 79 -11.70 4.02 -11.99
C ASP A 79 -13.03 4.79 -11.95
N GLN A 80 -14.09 4.20 -11.38
CA GLN A 80 -15.42 4.82 -11.28
C GLN A 80 -15.62 5.46 -9.91
N ASP A 81 -15.30 4.76 -8.84
CA ASP A 81 -15.46 5.21 -7.46
C ASP A 81 -14.42 4.56 -6.53
N TRP A 82 -13.21 5.09 -6.54
CA TRP A 82 -12.13 4.63 -5.70
C TRP A 82 -12.43 4.75 -4.19
N ARG A 83 -13.29 5.71 -3.79
CA ARG A 83 -13.65 5.90 -2.38
C ARG A 83 -14.51 4.75 -1.88
N SER A 84 -15.52 4.35 -2.64
CA SER A 84 -16.33 3.18 -2.32
C SER A 84 -15.51 1.90 -2.35
N TYR A 85 -14.55 1.77 -3.28
CA TYR A 85 -13.64 0.63 -3.28
C TYR A 85 -12.80 0.57 -2.00
N ASN A 86 -12.14 1.66 -1.62
CA ASN A 86 -11.37 1.74 -0.38
C ASN A 86 -12.25 1.45 0.86
N LYS A 87 -13.45 2.01 0.91
CA LYS A 87 -14.41 1.72 1.98
C LYS A 87 -14.71 0.23 2.09
N SER A 88 -14.94 -0.45 0.97
CA SER A 88 -15.21 -1.90 0.97
C SER A 88 -14.02 -2.72 1.49
N LEU A 89 -12.79 -2.32 1.20
CA LEU A 89 -11.59 -2.95 1.75
C LEU A 89 -11.50 -2.77 3.27
N VAL A 90 -11.73 -1.54 3.74
CA VAL A 90 -11.73 -1.23 5.18
C VAL A 90 -12.80 -2.05 5.89
N GLU A 91 -14.04 -2.06 5.41
CA GLU A 91 -15.14 -2.81 6.01
C GLU A 91 -14.86 -4.31 6.09
N LYS A 92 -14.18 -4.87 5.10
CA LYS A 92 -13.84 -6.29 5.05
C LYS A 92 -12.87 -6.71 6.16
N TYR A 93 -11.88 -5.87 6.47
CA TYR A 93 -10.77 -6.27 7.36
C TYR A 93 -10.83 -5.64 8.75
N LYS A 94 -11.51 -4.52 8.95
CA LYS A 94 -11.56 -3.82 10.25
C LYS A 94 -12.33 -4.54 11.36
N ILE A 95 -13.02 -5.64 11.03
CA ILE A 95 -13.79 -6.42 12.01
C ILE A 95 -12.91 -7.09 13.06
N GLU A 96 -11.64 -7.37 12.73
CA GLU A 96 -10.71 -8.03 13.63
C GLU A 96 -10.27 -7.12 14.79
N PRO A 97 -9.88 -7.70 15.94
CA PRO A 97 -9.20 -6.95 17.01
C PRO A 97 -7.95 -6.24 16.48
N PHE A 98 -7.58 -5.09 17.08
CA PHE A 98 -6.45 -4.29 16.61
C PHE A 98 -5.14 -5.08 16.52
N SER A 99 -4.83 -5.88 17.54
CA SER A 99 -3.59 -6.69 17.56
C SER A 99 -3.54 -7.73 16.44
N GLU A 100 -4.67 -8.36 16.14
CA GLU A 100 -4.78 -9.34 15.05
C GLU A 100 -4.69 -8.66 13.68
N LEU A 101 -5.33 -7.51 13.54
CA LEU A 101 -5.26 -6.72 12.32
C LEU A 101 -3.86 -6.17 12.05
N LEU A 102 -3.14 -5.73 13.09
CA LEU A 102 -1.74 -5.31 12.97
C LEU A 102 -0.84 -6.48 12.53
N ALA A 103 -1.01 -7.65 13.15
CA ALA A 103 -0.27 -8.85 12.74
C ALA A 103 -0.62 -9.26 11.29
N LYS A 104 -1.89 -9.15 10.90
CA LYS A 104 -2.33 -9.41 9.53
C LYS A 104 -1.72 -8.42 8.54
N ALA A 105 -1.63 -7.13 8.87
CA ALA A 105 -1.01 -6.12 8.01
C ALA A 105 0.50 -6.35 7.84
N GLN A 106 1.17 -6.88 8.87
CA GLN A 106 2.57 -7.30 8.76
C GLN A 106 2.71 -8.54 7.86
N ALA A 107 1.85 -9.54 8.05
CA ALA A 107 1.89 -10.78 7.30
C ALA A 107 1.53 -10.58 5.82
N SER A 108 0.48 -9.83 5.51
CA SER A 108 0.06 -9.55 4.13
C SER A 108 1.14 -8.80 3.35
N HIS A 109 1.78 -7.82 4.00
CA HIS A 109 2.89 -7.10 3.37
C HIS A 109 4.10 -8.01 3.12
N GLN A 110 4.45 -8.89 4.07
CA GLN A 110 5.53 -9.86 3.89
C GLN A 110 5.23 -10.82 2.74
N GLU A 111 3.99 -11.31 2.63
CA GLU A 111 3.54 -12.14 1.51
C GLU A 111 3.68 -11.40 0.18
N PHE A 112 3.23 -10.14 0.13
CA PHE A 112 3.32 -9.30 -1.05
C PHE A 112 4.79 -9.06 -1.47
N VAL A 113 5.66 -8.71 -0.53
CA VAL A 113 7.11 -8.53 -0.80
C VAL A 113 7.74 -9.82 -1.29
N SER A 114 7.47 -10.96 -0.64
CA SER A 114 7.99 -12.27 -1.06
C SER A 114 7.54 -12.64 -2.48
N PHE A 115 6.30 -12.32 -2.84
CA PHE A 115 5.81 -12.49 -4.20
C PHE A 115 6.59 -11.60 -5.19
N LEU A 116 6.84 -10.33 -4.87
CA LEU A 116 7.62 -9.42 -5.73
C LEU A 116 9.06 -9.88 -5.91
N GLU A 117 9.69 -10.37 -4.85
CA GLU A 117 11.06 -10.91 -4.88
C GLU A 117 11.18 -12.12 -5.80
N ALA A 118 10.15 -12.97 -5.84
CA ALA A 118 10.10 -14.17 -6.70
C ALA A 118 9.92 -13.84 -8.20
N LEU A 119 9.42 -12.64 -8.56
CA LEU A 119 9.29 -12.22 -9.95
C LEU A 119 10.68 -11.95 -10.57
N SER A 120 10.83 -12.22 -11.87
CA SER A 120 12.01 -11.74 -12.59
C SER A 120 12.03 -10.21 -12.68
N ALA A 121 13.22 -9.62 -12.83
CA ALA A 121 13.33 -8.18 -13.02
C ALA A 121 12.56 -7.69 -14.26
N GLU A 122 12.51 -8.49 -15.32
CA GLU A 122 11.73 -8.20 -16.53
C GLU A 122 10.22 -8.13 -16.22
N GLN A 123 9.69 -9.10 -15.48
CA GLN A 123 8.28 -9.11 -15.08
C GLN A 123 7.92 -7.91 -14.22
N LEU A 124 8.75 -7.56 -13.24
CA LEU A 124 8.46 -6.48 -12.30
C LEU A 124 8.63 -5.10 -12.92
N VAL A 125 9.67 -4.87 -13.72
CA VAL A 125 10.00 -3.54 -14.28
C VAL A 125 9.25 -3.27 -15.58
N ASN A 126 9.08 -4.28 -16.44
CA ASN A 126 8.52 -4.13 -17.78
C ASN A 126 7.16 -4.83 -17.97
N GLY A 127 6.69 -5.60 -16.96
CA GLY A 127 5.38 -6.25 -17.00
C GLY A 127 4.26 -5.25 -17.23
N LYS A 128 3.42 -5.50 -18.23
CA LYS A 128 2.36 -4.58 -18.65
C LYS A 128 1.19 -5.30 -19.32
N THR A 129 0.04 -4.65 -19.26
CA THR A 129 -1.18 -5.01 -20.00
C THR A 129 -1.91 -3.74 -20.45
N ARG A 130 -3.09 -3.90 -21.00
CA ARG A 130 -3.99 -2.79 -21.30
C ARG A 130 -5.26 -2.87 -20.46
N SER A 131 -5.71 -1.72 -19.95
CA SER A 131 -7.03 -1.60 -19.32
C SER A 131 -8.15 -1.75 -20.36
N GLU A 132 -9.39 -1.90 -19.90
CA GLU A 132 -10.58 -1.93 -20.78
C GLU A 132 -10.71 -0.63 -21.59
N SER A 133 -10.26 0.51 -21.06
CA SER A 133 -10.21 1.81 -21.78
C SER A 133 -9.00 1.95 -22.71
N GLY A 134 -8.18 0.91 -22.88
CA GLY A 134 -7.00 0.91 -23.77
C GLY A 134 -5.74 1.55 -23.19
N ARG A 135 -5.77 2.08 -21.94
CA ARG A 135 -4.58 2.63 -21.29
C ARG A 135 -3.56 1.53 -20.95
N THR A 136 -2.27 1.83 -21.08
CA THR A 136 -1.22 0.92 -20.63
C THR A 136 -1.15 0.90 -19.11
N VAL A 137 -1.23 -0.30 -18.53
CA VAL A 137 -1.07 -0.57 -17.09
C VAL A 137 0.20 -1.36 -16.90
N THR A 138 1.08 -0.93 -15.99
CA THR A 138 2.36 -1.58 -15.73
C THR A 138 2.50 -1.95 -14.26
N VAL A 139 3.19 -3.06 -13.98
CA VAL A 139 3.53 -3.47 -12.60
C VAL A 139 4.29 -2.36 -11.89
N ARG A 140 5.28 -1.77 -12.55
CA ARG A 140 6.08 -0.66 -12.01
C ARG A 140 5.22 0.50 -11.54
N ASN A 141 4.26 0.97 -12.38
CA ASN A 141 3.43 2.13 -12.02
C ASN A 141 2.50 1.81 -10.86
N LEU A 142 2.00 0.57 -10.77
CA LEU A 142 1.21 0.10 -9.66
C LEU A 142 2.03 0.17 -8.35
N LEU A 143 3.23 -0.39 -8.33
CA LEU A 143 4.11 -0.36 -7.15
C LEU A 143 4.52 1.06 -6.75
N GLN A 144 4.80 1.92 -7.73
CA GLN A 144 5.12 3.32 -7.45
C GLN A 144 3.94 4.10 -6.90
N ALA A 145 2.72 3.78 -7.33
CA ALA A 145 1.51 4.38 -6.78
C ALA A 145 1.31 3.95 -5.33
N GLU A 146 1.41 2.66 -5.04
CA GLU A 146 1.31 2.11 -3.70
C GLU A 146 2.37 2.70 -2.76
N THR A 147 3.63 2.72 -3.18
CA THR A 147 4.71 3.33 -2.38
C THR A 147 4.41 4.79 -2.01
N ARG A 148 3.91 5.59 -2.96
CA ARG A 148 3.55 6.99 -2.69
C ARG A 148 2.35 7.12 -1.76
N ASP A 149 1.37 6.24 -1.88
CA ASP A 149 0.19 6.24 -1.02
C ASP A 149 0.60 5.92 0.43
N GLU A 150 1.39 4.89 0.64
CA GLU A 150 1.92 4.54 1.96
C GLU A 150 2.81 5.63 2.56
N GLN A 151 3.69 6.28 1.77
CA GLN A 151 4.48 7.43 2.21
C GLN A 151 3.58 8.58 2.65
N THR A 152 2.49 8.81 1.94
CA THR A 152 1.49 9.83 2.29
C THR A 152 0.82 9.48 3.62
N HIS A 153 0.43 8.24 3.82
CA HIS A 153 -0.15 7.77 5.08
C HIS A 153 0.82 7.90 6.27
N ALA A 154 2.08 7.53 6.10
CA ALA A 154 3.10 7.73 7.13
C ALA A 154 3.25 9.20 7.51
N MET A 155 3.25 10.10 6.52
CA MET A 155 3.28 11.54 6.75
C MET A 155 2.02 12.04 7.49
N GLN A 156 0.84 11.58 7.12
CA GLN A 156 -0.43 11.93 7.77
C GLN A 156 -0.45 11.52 9.25
N ILE A 157 0.03 10.31 9.58
CA ILE A 157 0.17 9.85 10.97
C ILE A 157 1.11 10.78 11.72
N ARG A 158 2.30 11.06 11.20
CA ARG A 158 3.28 11.93 11.85
C ARG A 158 2.73 13.34 12.06
N THR A 159 2.11 13.93 11.06
CA THR A 159 1.54 15.27 11.15
C THR A 159 0.46 15.36 12.22
N ARG A 160 -0.37 14.34 12.35
CA ARG A 160 -1.50 14.33 13.31
C ARG A 160 -1.06 14.00 14.73
N PHE A 161 -0.15 13.06 14.88
CA PHE A 161 0.16 12.47 16.19
C PHE A 161 1.55 12.86 16.74
N HIS A 162 2.48 13.24 15.86
CA HIS A 162 3.85 13.63 16.21
C HIS A 162 4.20 15.00 15.58
N PRO A 163 3.41 16.05 15.83
CA PRO A 163 3.72 17.35 15.26
C PRO A 163 5.10 17.80 15.76
N PRO A 164 5.90 18.49 14.92
CA PRO A 164 7.16 19.08 15.38
C PRO A 164 6.88 19.99 16.56
N ALA A 165 7.77 19.96 17.56
CA ALA A 165 7.65 20.85 18.70
C ALA A 165 7.49 22.28 18.19
N SER A 166 6.41 22.96 18.60
CA SER A 166 6.19 24.35 18.26
C SER A 166 7.40 25.14 18.74
N SER A 167 8.15 25.71 17.80
CA SER A 167 9.21 26.67 18.15
C SER A 167 8.52 27.83 18.83
N ALA A 168 8.49 27.81 20.16
CA ALA A 168 8.06 28.97 20.94
C ALA A 168 9.03 30.11 20.61
N VAL A 169 8.57 31.08 19.88
CA VAL A 169 9.22 32.38 19.66
C VAL A 169 9.01 33.25 20.87
#